data_b2e245fcd57055cdecdf456c12a1f2f2
#
_entry.id   b2e245fcd57055cdecdf456c12a1f2f2
#
_cell.length_a   1.000
_cell.length_b   1.000
_cell.length_c   1.000
_cell.angle_alpha   90.00
_cell.angle_beta   90.00
_cell.angle_gamma   90.00
#
_symmetry.space_group_name_H-M   'P 1'
#
loop_
_entity.id
_entity.type
_entity.pdbx_description
1 polymer ?
#
loop_
_entity_poly.entity_id
_entity_poly.type
_entity_poly.pdbx_seq_one_letter_code
_entity_poly.pdbx_strand_id
1 'polypeptide(L)'
;MATDANQRQFAFGDWQVDPSRGLLTRGEGDGVRLEPRLMDLLLLFAGSGGRVLGKDEITAATWGDRSIGDDTLAAAVSRLRRALGATQTRRYIETVPKRGYRAAVESPPPELAFRAASNEPPEAAALVAQGLRALASPLPAGLAQARVCFEAAMVRAPGCSAAHQGLADVLVARHFAEQGGDPAAAKAAARAAVGLDETSATAWATLGTALLLADRDFAAAETAFQRAIALDPTLATAHRRRAMALSAVGRLADAERAVRRAVALDPTALDARCELLEILFAARRYRHAAAEAAATLSLAPDLGDAWYQRGWALTMAGDQSEGFDCLLKGLELRGVAPERLWPLRTAFEAEGFASACAAAADLFTEQPVAFLRRGMHVVLLRALAGQLDEAFALLDAAAARRDPALMFLPWMPCFDNLRADPRYAPLLSRVRLVA
;
A
#
# COMPACT_ATOMS: atom_id res chain seq x y z
N MET A 1 -5.39 11.23 3.56
CA MET A 1 -4.47 10.43 4.36
C MET A 1 -5.09 10.17 5.72
N ALA A 2 -6.10 9.33 5.74
CA ALA A 2 -6.78 8.87 6.95
C ALA A 2 -7.35 7.48 6.61
N THR A 3 -6.47 6.51 6.33
CA THR A 3 -6.89 5.28 5.66
C THR A 3 -7.01 4.06 6.56
N ASP A 4 -6.57 4.12 7.83
CA ASP A 4 -6.69 2.96 8.73
C ASP A 4 -7.73 3.13 9.85
N ALA A 5 -8.05 4.36 10.26
CA ALA A 5 -9.18 4.64 11.15
C ALA A 5 -10.54 4.47 10.43
N ASN A 6 -10.52 4.46 9.08
CA ASN A 6 -11.70 4.41 8.21
C ASN A 6 -12.29 3.00 8.01
N GLN A 7 -11.61 1.95 8.46
CA GLN A 7 -12.01 0.56 8.14
C GLN A 7 -12.66 -0.20 9.30
N ARG A 8 -12.67 0.33 10.52
CA ARG A 8 -13.27 -0.37 11.69
C ARG A 8 -14.57 0.28 12.10
N GLN A 9 -15.56 -0.55 12.36
CA GLN A 9 -16.83 -0.11 12.96
C GLN A 9 -16.53 0.48 14.36
N PHE A 10 -17.10 1.64 14.65
CA PHE A 10 -16.98 2.29 15.95
C PHE A 10 -18.29 2.95 16.36
N ALA A 11 -18.46 3.20 17.66
CA ALA A 11 -19.63 3.86 18.18
C ALA A 11 -19.47 5.39 18.12
N PHE A 12 -20.49 6.11 17.65
CA PHE A 12 -20.61 7.56 17.73
C PHE A 12 -21.95 7.91 18.38
N GLY A 13 -21.92 8.08 19.67
CA GLY A 13 -23.14 8.10 20.48
C GLY A 13 -23.85 6.76 20.44
N ASP A 14 -25.11 6.72 20.02
CA ASP A 14 -25.89 5.49 19.84
C ASP A 14 -25.84 4.92 18.41
N TRP A 15 -25.00 5.45 17.55
CA TRP A 15 -24.75 4.94 16.21
C TRP A 15 -23.54 4.04 16.17
N GLN A 16 -23.67 2.92 15.46
CA GLN A 16 -22.55 2.11 15.01
C GLN A 16 -22.17 2.58 13.61
N VAL A 17 -20.94 3.06 13.46
CA VAL A 17 -20.41 3.61 12.22
C VAL A 17 -19.55 2.57 11.54
N ASP A 18 -19.84 2.27 10.28
CA ASP A 18 -19.01 1.47 9.39
C ASP A 18 -18.47 2.36 8.26
N PRO A 19 -17.27 2.91 8.42
CA PRO A 19 -16.69 3.82 7.44
C PRO A 19 -16.45 3.16 6.08
N SER A 20 -16.07 1.87 6.09
CA SER A 20 -15.77 1.13 4.86
C SER A 20 -16.98 0.94 3.95
N ARG A 21 -18.17 0.85 4.55
CA ARG A 21 -19.45 0.72 3.83
C ARG A 21 -20.19 2.05 3.68
N GLY A 22 -19.67 3.11 4.29
CA GLY A 22 -20.36 4.39 4.38
C GLY A 22 -21.67 4.31 5.15
N LEU A 23 -21.78 3.41 6.14
CA LEU A 23 -23.04 3.02 6.78
C LEU A 23 -23.06 3.41 8.26
N LEU A 24 -24.20 3.96 8.69
CA LEU A 24 -24.55 4.14 10.11
C LEU A 24 -25.68 3.19 10.45
N THR A 25 -25.56 2.42 11.53
CA THR A 25 -26.62 1.55 12.03
C THR A 25 -26.95 1.88 13.49
N ARG A 26 -28.22 1.71 13.88
CA ARG A 26 -28.67 1.94 15.23
C ARG A 26 -29.74 0.92 15.62
N GLY A 27 -29.40 0.00 16.57
CA GLY A 27 -30.25 -1.12 16.92
C GLY A 27 -30.49 -2.05 15.74
N GLU A 28 -31.67 -2.68 15.67
CA GLU A 28 -32.10 -3.58 14.58
C GLU A 28 -32.72 -2.84 13.37
N GLY A 29 -32.56 -1.51 13.29
CA GLY A 29 -33.19 -0.70 12.24
C GLY A 29 -32.39 -0.64 10.93
N ASP A 30 -33.03 -0.12 9.87
CA ASP A 30 -32.40 0.16 8.58
C ASP A 30 -31.23 1.14 8.74
N GLY A 31 -30.10 0.83 8.10
CA GLY A 31 -28.89 1.65 8.15
C GLY A 31 -29.03 2.93 7.30
N VAL A 32 -28.44 4.02 7.77
CA VAL A 32 -28.33 5.29 7.02
C VAL A 32 -27.00 5.33 6.29
N ARG A 33 -27.03 5.44 4.96
CA ARG A 33 -25.81 5.58 4.15
C ARG A 33 -25.39 7.04 4.08
N LEU A 34 -24.14 7.32 4.42
CA LEU A 34 -23.53 8.64 4.28
C LEU A 34 -22.80 8.75 2.94
N GLU A 35 -22.87 9.95 2.36
CA GLU A 35 -21.96 10.31 1.27
C GLU A 35 -20.51 10.36 1.78
N PRO A 36 -19.50 10.05 0.93
CA PRO A 36 -18.10 9.98 1.35
C PRO A 36 -17.63 11.18 2.15
N ARG A 37 -17.93 12.39 1.73
CA ARG A 37 -17.54 13.63 2.44
C ARG A 37 -18.22 13.81 3.79
N LEU A 38 -19.44 13.36 3.95
CA LEU A 38 -20.11 13.38 5.24
C LEU A 38 -19.54 12.33 6.19
N MET A 39 -19.06 11.22 5.66
CA MET A 39 -18.32 10.23 6.43
C MET A 39 -16.97 10.79 6.88
N ASP A 40 -16.21 11.44 6.00
CA ASP A 40 -14.94 12.09 6.36
C ASP A 40 -15.14 13.13 7.48
N LEU A 41 -16.20 13.93 7.37
CA LEU A 41 -16.55 14.91 8.38
C LEU A 41 -16.95 14.23 9.72
N LEU A 42 -17.68 13.12 9.68
CA LEU A 42 -18.02 12.34 10.88
C LEU A 42 -16.78 11.76 11.54
N LEU A 43 -15.86 11.20 10.76
CA LEU A 43 -14.60 10.64 11.25
C LEU A 43 -13.72 11.71 11.91
N LEU A 44 -13.66 12.90 11.32
CA LEU A 44 -12.94 14.02 11.90
C LEU A 44 -13.52 14.43 13.27
N PHE A 45 -14.85 14.47 13.40
CA PHE A 45 -15.51 14.75 14.69
C PHE A 45 -15.30 13.61 15.68
N ALA A 46 -15.41 12.36 15.27
CA ALA A 46 -15.19 11.20 16.12
C ALA A 46 -13.75 11.17 16.65
N GLY A 47 -12.76 11.47 15.81
CA GLY A 47 -11.34 11.52 16.18
C GLY A 47 -10.95 12.74 17.02
N SER A 48 -11.82 13.74 17.15
CA SER A 48 -11.49 14.98 17.87
C SER A 48 -11.53 14.86 19.41
N GLY A 49 -12.07 13.77 19.94
CA GLY A 49 -12.22 13.59 21.40
C GLY A 49 -13.05 14.69 22.08
N GLY A 50 -14.03 15.27 21.39
CA GLY A 50 -14.86 16.36 21.89
C GLY A 50 -14.19 17.74 21.86
N ARG A 51 -12.98 17.85 21.32
CA ARG A 51 -12.28 19.13 21.10
C ARG A 51 -13.05 20.00 20.09
N VAL A 52 -13.01 21.30 20.29
CA VAL A 52 -13.55 22.26 19.31
C VAL A 52 -12.61 22.30 18.11
N LEU A 53 -13.14 21.98 16.95
CA LEU A 53 -12.45 22.08 15.66
C LEU A 53 -12.77 23.42 15.01
N GLY A 54 -11.74 24.16 14.60
CA GLY A 54 -11.89 25.42 13.87
C GLY A 54 -12.43 25.19 12.45
N LYS A 55 -13.05 26.21 11.86
CA LYS A 55 -13.60 26.12 10.49
C LYS A 55 -12.51 25.80 9.48
N ASP A 56 -11.37 26.46 9.55
CA ASP A 56 -10.24 26.25 8.64
C ASP A 56 -9.64 24.83 8.79
N GLU A 57 -9.55 24.35 10.03
CA GLU A 57 -9.08 22.99 10.33
C GLU A 57 -10.01 21.94 9.71
N ILE A 58 -11.34 22.12 9.85
CA ILE A 58 -12.32 21.21 9.27
C ILE A 58 -12.26 21.26 7.74
N THR A 59 -12.14 22.46 7.18
CA THR A 59 -12.08 22.67 5.73
C THR A 59 -10.84 22.02 5.14
N ALA A 60 -9.66 22.25 5.71
CA ALA A 60 -8.42 21.64 5.26
C ALA A 60 -8.46 20.10 5.35
N ALA A 61 -9.01 19.55 6.44
CA ALA A 61 -9.08 18.10 6.65
C ALA A 61 -10.08 17.41 5.72
N THR A 62 -11.19 18.07 5.34
CA THR A 62 -12.29 17.44 4.59
C THR A 62 -12.29 17.78 3.10
N TRP A 63 -11.78 18.95 2.70
CA TRP A 63 -11.76 19.45 1.31
C TRP A 63 -10.35 19.71 0.76
N GLY A 64 -9.31 19.57 1.60
CA GLY A 64 -7.91 19.84 1.21
C GLY A 64 -7.70 21.31 0.86
N ASP A 65 -6.91 21.59 -0.17
CA ASP A 65 -6.57 22.96 -0.61
C ASP A 65 -7.72 23.69 -1.34
N ARG A 66 -8.92 23.09 -1.42
CA ARG A 66 -10.07 23.77 -2.04
C ARG A 66 -10.64 24.80 -1.09
N SER A 67 -10.56 26.08 -1.46
CA SER A 67 -11.25 27.15 -0.77
C SER A 67 -12.77 26.93 -0.89
N ILE A 68 -13.43 26.67 0.24
CA ILE A 68 -14.89 26.58 0.32
C ILE A 68 -15.43 27.71 1.17
N GLY A 69 -16.59 28.26 0.79
CA GLY A 69 -17.29 29.26 1.60
C GLY A 69 -17.84 28.66 2.90
N ASP A 70 -18.00 29.50 3.92
CA ASP A 70 -18.59 29.14 5.22
C ASP A 70 -19.95 28.46 5.10
N ASP A 71 -20.75 28.82 4.10
CA ASP A 71 -22.06 28.22 3.82
C ASP A 71 -21.96 26.74 3.42
N THR A 72 -20.92 26.35 2.70
CA THR A 72 -20.69 24.98 2.29
C THR A 72 -20.40 24.07 3.49
N LEU A 73 -19.55 24.51 4.41
CA LEU A 73 -19.26 23.81 5.66
C LEU A 73 -20.51 23.72 6.55
N ALA A 74 -21.23 24.82 6.71
CA ALA A 74 -22.45 24.84 7.51
C ALA A 74 -23.54 23.91 6.94
N ALA A 75 -23.69 23.87 5.62
CA ALA A 75 -24.59 22.95 4.93
C ALA A 75 -24.17 21.49 5.14
N ALA A 76 -22.89 21.15 5.05
CA ALA A 76 -22.38 19.81 5.28
C ALA A 76 -22.62 19.35 6.73
N VAL A 77 -22.33 20.18 7.73
CA VAL A 77 -22.62 19.91 9.14
C VAL A 77 -24.13 19.73 9.37
N SER A 78 -24.97 20.55 8.74
CA SER A 78 -26.43 20.43 8.83
C SER A 78 -26.93 19.09 8.23
N ARG A 79 -26.40 18.68 7.08
CA ARG A 79 -26.71 17.37 6.45
C ARG A 79 -26.28 16.22 7.33
N LEU A 80 -25.08 16.28 7.93
CA LEU A 80 -24.58 15.27 8.83
C LEU A 80 -25.44 15.16 10.10
N ARG A 81 -25.83 16.28 10.71
CA ARG A 81 -26.77 16.31 11.86
C ARG A 81 -28.10 15.65 11.52
N ARG A 82 -28.64 15.91 10.32
CA ARG A 82 -29.89 15.29 9.86
C ARG A 82 -29.75 13.80 9.68
N ALA A 83 -28.65 13.33 9.08
CA ALA A 83 -28.37 11.92 8.91
C ALA A 83 -28.23 11.18 10.26
N LEU A 84 -27.64 11.84 11.26
CA LEU A 84 -27.54 11.31 12.63
C LEU A 84 -28.86 11.39 13.41
N GLY A 85 -29.94 11.96 12.85
CA GLY A 85 -31.22 12.13 13.53
C GLY A 85 -31.14 13.07 14.74
N ALA A 86 -30.36 14.15 14.63
CA ALA A 86 -30.23 15.14 15.70
C ALA A 86 -31.58 15.85 15.99
N THR A 87 -31.90 15.96 17.26
CA THR A 87 -33.10 16.66 17.77
C THR A 87 -32.67 17.78 18.75
N GLN A 88 -33.61 18.51 19.28
CA GLN A 88 -33.31 19.55 20.32
C GLN A 88 -32.71 18.91 21.59
N THR A 89 -33.10 17.69 21.91
CA THR A 89 -32.65 16.97 23.12
C THR A 89 -31.48 16.04 22.83
N ARG A 90 -31.23 15.66 21.55
CA ARG A 90 -30.20 14.71 21.15
C ARG A 90 -29.25 15.39 20.16
N ARG A 91 -28.13 15.89 20.68
CA ARG A 91 -27.11 16.62 19.89
C ARG A 91 -25.88 15.76 19.72
N TYR A 92 -25.50 15.48 18.47
CA TYR A 92 -24.28 14.74 18.10
C TYR A 92 -23.11 15.68 17.79
N ILE A 93 -23.40 16.84 17.20
CA ILE A 93 -22.41 17.85 16.85
C ILE A 93 -22.96 19.22 17.30
N GLU A 94 -22.19 19.95 18.07
CA GLU A 94 -22.53 21.29 18.55
C GLU A 94 -21.78 22.35 17.76
N THR A 95 -22.43 23.51 17.55
CA THR A 95 -21.78 24.73 17.09
C THR A 95 -21.25 25.48 18.29
N VAL A 96 -19.96 25.82 18.28
CA VAL A 96 -19.34 26.70 19.26
C VAL A 96 -19.18 28.07 18.61
N PRO A 97 -19.98 29.08 19.01
CA PRO A 97 -19.99 30.38 18.36
C PRO A 97 -18.60 30.99 18.24
N LYS A 98 -18.26 31.49 17.04
CA LYS A 98 -16.97 32.10 16.67
C LYS A 98 -15.75 31.16 16.74
N ARG A 99 -15.90 29.91 17.13
CA ARG A 99 -14.79 28.95 17.29
C ARG A 99 -14.87 27.77 16.36
N GLY A 100 -16.06 27.32 15.93
CA GLY A 100 -16.24 26.18 15.04
C GLY A 100 -17.26 25.17 15.54
N TYR A 101 -16.93 23.89 15.49
CA TYR A 101 -17.82 22.77 15.83
C TYR A 101 -17.10 21.74 16.72
N ARG A 102 -17.88 20.99 17.51
CA ARG A 102 -17.36 19.85 18.30
C ARG A 102 -18.33 18.69 18.32
N ALA A 103 -17.82 17.48 18.52
CA ALA A 103 -18.65 16.33 18.87
C ALA A 103 -19.24 16.56 20.28
N ALA A 104 -20.56 16.33 20.41
CA ALA A 104 -21.31 16.48 21.66
C ALA A 104 -21.68 15.13 22.27
N VAL A 105 -21.18 14.05 21.70
CA VAL A 105 -21.38 12.67 22.18
C VAL A 105 -20.02 12.09 22.52
N GLU A 106 -20.01 11.24 23.55
CA GLU A 106 -18.82 10.44 23.83
C GLU A 106 -18.67 9.45 22.67
N SER A 107 -17.75 9.74 21.80
CA SER A 107 -17.20 8.78 20.88
C SER A 107 -15.84 8.40 21.47
N PRO A 108 -15.62 7.13 21.82
CA PRO A 108 -14.24 6.73 22.06
C PRO A 108 -13.48 7.06 20.77
N PRO A 109 -12.33 7.80 20.83
CA PRO A 109 -11.48 7.91 19.67
C PRO A 109 -11.18 6.49 19.18
N PRO A 110 -10.93 6.27 17.88
CA PRO A 110 -10.52 4.96 17.36
C PRO A 110 -9.39 4.33 18.17
N GLU A 111 -8.56 5.15 18.80
CA GLU A 111 -7.54 4.78 19.79
C GLU A 111 -8.12 4.16 21.07
N LEU A 112 -9.34 4.52 21.50
CA LEU A 112 -9.99 3.96 22.69
C LEU A 112 -10.81 2.70 22.37
N ALA A 113 -11.27 2.51 21.14
CA ALA A 113 -11.86 1.25 20.71
C ALA A 113 -10.80 0.12 20.69
N PHE A 114 -9.56 0.46 20.32
CA PHE A 114 -8.41 -0.42 20.48
C PHE A 114 -8.08 -0.67 21.96
N ARG A 115 -8.18 0.36 22.83
CA ARG A 115 -7.99 0.25 24.30
C ARG A 115 -9.01 -0.64 24.98
N ALA A 116 -10.27 -0.67 24.53
CA ALA A 116 -11.32 -1.48 25.16
C ALA A 116 -11.23 -2.98 24.81
N ALA A 117 -10.50 -3.33 23.75
CA ALA A 117 -10.28 -4.71 23.30
C ALA A 117 -8.97 -5.31 23.78
N SER A 118 -8.03 -4.52 24.33
CA SER A 118 -6.74 -4.99 24.82
C SER A 118 -6.63 -4.77 26.34
N ASN A 119 -6.24 -5.82 27.06
CA ASN A 119 -5.86 -5.76 28.49
C ASN A 119 -4.51 -5.02 28.72
N GLU A 120 -4.10 -4.17 27.82
CA GLU A 120 -2.76 -3.58 27.77
C GLU A 120 -2.69 -2.24 28.50
N PRO A 121 -1.52 -1.90 29.07
CA PRO A 121 -1.31 -0.59 29.70
C PRO A 121 -1.63 0.55 28.72
N PRO A 122 -2.36 1.60 29.16
CA PRO A 122 -2.75 2.73 28.32
C PRO A 122 -1.59 3.38 27.56
N GLU A 123 -0.39 3.39 28.18
CA GLU A 123 0.82 3.94 27.56
C GLU A 123 1.32 3.10 26.37
N ALA A 124 1.26 1.77 26.48
CA ALA A 124 1.66 0.88 25.41
C ALA A 124 0.69 1.00 24.21
N ALA A 125 -0.62 1.04 24.47
CA ALA A 125 -1.63 1.26 23.44
C ALA A 125 -1.46 2.60 22.70
N ALA A 126 -1.10 3.68 23.43
CA ALA A 126 -0.82 4.98 22.82
C ALA A 126 0.42 4.94 21.91
N LEU A 127 1.48 4.23 22.33
CA LEU A 127 2.69 4.04 21.54
C LEU A 127 2.41 3.21 20.28
N VAL A 128 1.62 2.14 20.38
CA VAL A 128 1.19 1.35 19.21
C VAL A 128 0.43 2.24 18.23
N ALA A 129 -0.53 3.02 18.68
CA ALA A 129 -1.29 3.93 17.82
C ALA A 129 -0.39 4.98 17.16
N GLN A 130 0.59 5.52 17.88
CA GLN A 130 1.59 6.44 17.31
C GLN A 130 2.47 5.73 16.26
N GLY A 131 2.90 4.51 16.53
CA GLY A 131 3.67 3.68 15.61
C GLY A 131 2.91 3.39 14.31
N LEU A 132 1.63 3.04 14.40
CA LEU A 132 0.76 2.81 13.22
C LEU A 132 0.60 4.08 12.38
N ARG A 133 0.41 5.24 13.01
CA ARG A 133 0.37 6.53 12.28
C ARG A 133 1.68 6.84 11.57
N ALA A 134 2.80 6.58 12.22
CA ALA A 134 4.12 6.78 11.62
C ALA A 134 4.40 5.81 10.48
N LEU A 135 3.96 4.55 10.60
CA LEU A 135 4.08 3.52 9.57
C LEU A 135 3.27 3.88 8.30
N ALA A 136 2.12 4.54 8.46
CA ALA A 136 1.30 5.02 7.35
C ALA A 136 1.91 6.23 6.62
N SER A 137 2.97 6.84 7.15
CA SER A 137 3.66 7.97 6.52
C SER A 137 4.47 7.50 5.31
N PRO A 138 4.36 8.16 4.14
CA PRO A 138 5.18 7.83 2.97
C PRO A 138 6.65 8.26 3.11
N LEU A 139 6.99 9.00 4.18
CA LEU A 139 8.34 9.52 4.40
C LEU A 139 9.25 8.48 5.06
N PRO A 140 10.54 8.39 4.65
CA PRO A 140 11.51 7.48 5.28
C PRO A 140 11.63 7.64 6.80
N ALA A 141 11.49 8.86 7.30
CA ALA A 141 11.46 9.18 8.73
C ALA A 141 10.29 8.49 9.46
N GLY A 142 9.17 8.24 8.77
CA GLY A 142 8.01 7.53 9.33
C GLY A 142 8.35 6.10 9.77
N LEU A 143 9.09 5.35 8.96
CA LEU A 143 9.51 3.98 9.33
C LEU A 143 10.45 3.96 10.55
N ALA A 144 11.36 4.93 10.66
CA ALA A 144 12.24 5.04 11.82
C ALA A 144 11.43 5.38 13.08
N GLN A 145 10.51 6.33 13.00
CA GLN A 145 9.64 6.72 14.10
C GLN A 145 8.71 5.58 14.53
N ALA A 146 8.11 4.86 13.56
CA ALA A 146 7.25 3.72 13.83
C ALA A 146 8.00 2.63 14.61
N ARG A 147 9.24 2.32 14.21
CA ARG A 147 10.10 1.37 14.93
C ARG A 147 10.29 1.77 16.39
N VAL A 148 10.68 3.01 16.65
CA VAL A 148 10.90 3.51 18.02
C VAL A 148 9.62 3.37 18.86
N CYS A 149 8.46 3.69 18.29
CA CYS A 149 7.18 3.57 18.99
C CYS A 149 6.83 2.12 19.34
N PHE A 150 7.01 1.17 18.42
CA PHE A 150 6.71 -0.24 18.70
C PHE A 150 7.69 -0.87 19.66
N GLU A 151 8.99 -0.56 19.55
CA GLU A 151 10.01 -1.02 20.51
C GLU A 151 9.70 -0.47 21.93
N ALA A 152 9.32 0.81 22.04
CA ALA A 152 8.91 1.39 23.32
C ALA A 152 7.62 0.76 23.88
N ALA A 153 6.66 0.42 23.01
CA ALA A 153 5.44 -0.29 23.42
C ALA A 153 5.75 -1.69 23.96
N MET A 154 6.66 -2.43 23.33
CA MET A 154 7.11 -3.75 23.79
C MET A 154 7.83 -3.69 25.13
N VAL A 155 8.59 -2.63 25.43
CA VAL A 155 9.22 -2.42 26.73
C VAL A 155 8.16 -2.22 27.83
N ARG A 156 7.05 -1.50 27.52
CA ARG A 156 5.96 -1.22 28.46
C ARG A 156 5.03 -2.41 28.65
N ALA A 157 4.79 -3.15 27.57
CA ALA A 157 3.92 -4.32 27.54
C ALA A 157 4.55 -5.40 26.64
N PRO A 158 5.43 -6.27 27.19
CA PRO A 158 6.07 -7.33 26.39
C PRO A 158 5.09 -8.32 25.77
N GLY A 159 3.88 -8.45 26.32
CA GLY A 159 2.78 -9.29 25.80
C GLY A 159 1.92 -8.59 24.76
N CYS A 160 2.25 -7.38 24.29
CA CYS A 160 1.46 -6.66 23.29
C CYS A 160 1.66 -7.23 21.90
N SER A 161 0.74 -8.08 21.44
CA SER A 161 0.76 -8.67 20.09
C SER A 161 0.85 -7.61 19.00
N ALA A 162 0.08 -6.52 19.12
CA ALA A 162 0.06 -5.42 18.15
C ALA A 162 1.40 -4.68 18.03
N ALA A 163 2.16 -4.55 19.13
CA ALA A 163 3.49 -3.94 19.08
C ALA A 163 4.50 -4.84 18.34
N HIS A 164 4.47 -6.14 18.60
CA HIS A 164 5.29 -7.12 17.89
C HIS A 164 4.93 -7.18 16.40
N GLN A 165 3.63 -7.17 16.07
CA GLN A 165 3.16 -7.11 14.67
C GLN A 165 3.64 -5.83 13.99
N GLY A 166 3.45 -4.66 14.63
CA GLY A 166 3.86 -3.37 14.08
C GLY A 166 5.37 -3.31 13.82
N LEU A 167 6.18 -3.85 14.73
CA LEU A 167 7.63 -3.96 14.51
C LEU A 167 7.96 -4.85 13.31
N ALA A 168 7.27 -5.98 13.17
CA ALA A 168 7.46 -6.86 12.00
C ALA A 168 7.08 -6.16 10.69
N ASP A 169 5.96 -5.42 10.66
CA ASP A 169 5.52 -4.64 9.48
C ASP A 169 6.54 -3.54 9.12
N VAL A 170 7.11 -2.85 10.11
CA VAL A 170 8.21 -1.89 9.88
C VAL A 170 9.44 -2.55 9.27
N LEU A 171 9.86 -3.69 9.80
CA LEU A 171 11.04 -4.41 9.31
C LEU A 171 10.83 -4.93 7.88
N VAL A 172 9.63 -5.41 7.56
CA VAL A 172 9.20 -5.77 6.21
C VAL A 172 9.24 -4.56 5.29
N ALA A 173 8.64 -3.43 5.69
CA ALA A 173 8.61 -2.20 4.89
C ALA A 173 10.02 -1.67 4.63
N ARG A 174 10.90 -1.67 5.65
CA ARG A 174 12.31 -1.28 5.50
C ARG A 174 13.08 -2.19 4.56
N HIS A 175 12.78 -3.49 4.56
CA HIS A 175 13.40 -4.42 3.61
C HIS A 175 13.02 -4.08 2.17
N PHE A 176 11.74 -3.82 1.89
CA PHE A 176 11.30 -3.40 0.56
C PHE A 176 11.81 -2.01 0.16
N ALA A 177 11.99 -1.10 1.13
CA ALA A 177 12.54 0.23 0.89
C ALA A 177 14.09 0.26 0.83
N GLU A 178 14.77 -0.89 0.95
CA GLU A 178 16.25 -1.00 1.02
C GLU A 178 16.87 -0.17 2.16
N GLN A 179 16.14 0.04 3.24
CA GLN A 179 16.56 0.81 4.41
C GLN A 179 17.12 -0.08 5.54
N GLY A 180 17.70 -1.23 5.20
CA GLY A 180 18.29 -2.15 6.18
C GLY A 180 17.26 -2.88 7.03
N GLY A 181 16.15 -3.33 6.42
CA GLY A 181 15.22 -4.25 7.07
C GLY A 181 15.84 -5.64 7.23
N ASP A 182 15.65 -6.25 8.39
CA ASP A 182 16.12 -7.61 8.71
C ASP A 182 14.94 -8.59 8.60
N PRO A 183 14.86 -9.42 7.54
CA PRO A 183 13.79 -10.41 7.39
C PRO A 183 13.74 -11.45 8.51
N ALA A 184 14.88 -11.82 9.09
CA ALA A 184 14.91 -12.78 10.20
C ALA A 184 14.31 -12.16 11.47
N ALA A 185 14.66 -10.90 11.78
CA ALA A 185 14.05 -10.16 12.87
C ALA A 185 12.54 -9.92 12.63
N ALA A 186 12.14 -9.61 11.38
CA ALA A 186 10.72 -9.47 11.02
C ALA A 186 9.95 -10.77 11.29
N LYS A 187 10.51 -11.93 10.90
CA LYS A 187 9.92 -13.24 11.17
C LYS A 187 9.81 -13.53 12.67
N ALA A 188 10.84 -13.21 13.44
CA ALA A 188 10.83 -13.42 14.90
C ALA A 188 9.72 -12.57 15.55
N ALA A 189 9.62 -11.30 15.20
CA ALA A 189 8.59 -10.39 15.70
C ALA A 189 7.17 -10.85 15.29
N ALA A 190 6.97 -11.24 14.02
CA ALA A 190 5.69 -11.74 13.54
C ALA A 190 5.26 -13.05 14.24
N ARG A 191 6.20 -13.98 14.49
CA ARG A 191 5.93 -15.20 15.26
C ARG A 191 5.54 -14.88 16.71
N ALA A 192 6.21 -13.93 17.34
CA ALA A 192 5.85 -13.48 18.68
C ALA A 192 4.44 -12.88 18.69
N ALA A 193 4.09 -12.07 17.71
CA ALA A 193 2.74 -11.50 17.59
C ALA A 193 1.66 -12.58 17.49
N VAL A 194 1.86 -13.59 16.64
CA VAL A 194 0.92 -14.72 16.50
C VAL A 194 0.86 -15.56 17.76
N GLY A 195 2.01 -15.81 18.43
CA GLY A 195 2.05 -16.56 19.68
C GLY A 195 1.34 -15.86 20.83
N LEU A 196 1.28 -14.53 20.81
CA LEU A 196 0.56 -13.71 21.79
C LEU A 196 -0.94 -13.59 21.49
N ASP A 197 -1.30 -13.61 20.21
CA ASP A 197 -2.71 -13.57 19.76
C ASP A 197 -2.88 -14.38 18.46
N GLU A 198 -3.26 -15.65 18.61
CA GLU A 198 -3.53 -16.57 17.50
C GLU A 198 -4.79 -16.22 16.71
N THR A 199 -5.63 -15.32 17.24
CA THR A 199 -6.88 -14.88 16.58
C THR A 199 -6.69 -13.64 15.72
N SER A 200 -5.50 -13.03 15.76
CA SER A 200 -5.17 -11.84 14.96
C SER A 200 -4.91 -12.20 13.49
N ALA A 201 -5.90 -11.93 12.63
CA ALA A 201 -5.76 -12.11 11.18
C ALA A 201 -4.58 -11.29 10.60
N THR A 202 -4.39 -10.07 11.10
CA THR A 202 -3.31 -9.19 10.66
C THR A 202 -1.93 -9.73 11.04
N ALA A 203 -1.78 -10.30 12.25
CA ALA A 203 -0.52 -10.92 12.67
C ALA A 203 -0.15 -12.12 11.80
N TRP A 204 -1.13 -12.98 11.45
CA TRP A 204 -0.93 -14.09 10.51
C TRP A 204 -0.54 -13.60 9.11
N ALA A 205 -1.16 -12.55 8.59
CA ALA A 205 -0.81 -11.97 7.29
C ALA A 205 0.63 -11.40 7.29
N THR A 206 1.06 -10.75 8.38
CA THR A 206 2.44 -10.26 8.55
C THR A 206 3.43 -11.42 8.65
N LEU A 207 3.09 -12.48 9.39
CA LEU A 207 3.91 -13.69 9.48
C LEU A 207 4.12 -14.34 8.10
N GLY A 208 3.06 -14.46 7.30
CA GLY A 208 3.18 -14.98 5.93
C GLY A 208 4.18 -14.20 5.09
N THR A 209 4.13 -12.86 5.15
CA THR A 209 5.08 -12.01 4.43
C THR A 209 6.52 -12.19 4.95
N ALA A 210 6.69 -12.25 6.27
CA ALA A 210 8.01 -12.41 6.88
C ALA A 210 8.64 -13.78 6.58
N LEU A 211 7.85 -14.86 6.52
CA LEU A 211 8.30 -16.20 6.09
C LEU A 211 8.77 -16.20 4.64
N LEU A 212 8.02 -15.53 3.75
CA LEU A 212 8.39 -15.38 2.35
C LEU A 212 9.75 -14.67 2.19
N LEU A 213 9.96 -13.60 2.94
CA LEU A 213 11.19 -12.79 2.81
C LEU A 213 12.41 -13.45 3.47
N ALA A 214 12.23 -14.04 4.66
CA ALA A 214 13.35 -14.59 5.43
C ALA A 214 13.80 -15.96 4.90
N ASP A 215 12.86 -16.84 4.66
CA ASP A 215 13.15 -18.26 4.40
C ASP A 215 12.87 -18.66 2.94
N ARG A 216 12.15 -17.82 2.18
CA ARG A 216 11.54 -18.19 0.88
C ARG A 216 10.64 -19.44 1.01
N ASP A 217 10.03 -19.61 2.19
CA ASP A 217 9.12 -20.71 2.46
C ASP A 217 7.70 -20.35 2.02
N PHE A 218 7.43 -20.58 0.74
CA PHE A 218 6.15 -20.29 0.11
C PHE A 218 5.01 -21.13 0.70
N ALA A 219 5.29 -22.36 1.13
CA ALA A 219 4.28 -23.25 1.69
C ALA A 219 3.81 -22.77 3.08
N ALA A 220 4.77 -22.42 3.95
CA ALA A 220 4.44 -21.84 5.25
C ALA A 220 3.79 -20.46 5.13
N ALA A 221 4.24 -19.63 4.17
CA ALA A 221 3.62 -18.32 3.91
C ALA A 221 2.18 -18.46 3.44
N GLU A 222 1.89 -19.37 2.49
CA GLU A 222 0.53 -19.65 2.00
C GLU A 222 -0.39 -20.12 3.15
N THR A 223 0.12 -21.02 4.01
CA THR A 223 -0.62 -21.50 5.19
C THR A 223 -0.96 -20.33 6.14
N ALA A 224 -0.01 -19.43 6.38
CA ALA A 224 -0.24 -18.27 7.22
C ALA A 224 -1.28 -17.31 6.61
N PHE A 225 -1.22 -17.04 5.29
CA PHE A 225 -2.22 -16.22 4.61
C PHE A 225 -3.60 -16.87 4.59
N GLN A 226 -3.69 -18.19 4.40
CA GLN A 226 -4.96 -18.91 4.49
C GLN A 226 -5.56 -18.81 5.89
N ARG A 227 -4.73 -18.92 6.94
CA ARG A 227 -5.17 -18.72 8.32
C ARG A 227 -5.68 -17.30 8.57
N ALA A 228 -4.95 -16.28 8.07
CA ALA A 228 -5.40 -14.89 8.14
C ALA A 228 -6.77 -14.66 7.48
N ILE A 229 -6.96 -15.20 6.27
CA ILE A 229 -8.23 -15.10 5.52
C ILE A 229 -9.35 -15.90 6.19
N ALA A 230 -9.06 -17.03 6.83
CA ALA A 230 -10.05 -17.80 7.59
C ALA A 230 -10.52 -17.05 8.84
N LEU A 231 -9.63 -16.31 9.50
CA LEU A 231 -9.96 -15.48 10.67
C LEU A 231 -10.72 -14.20 10.28
N ASP A 232 -10.32 -13.56 9.19
CA ASP A 232 -11.01 -12.39 8.64
C ASP A 232 -11.04 -12.44 7.10
N PRO A 233 -12.13 -12.95 6.51
CA PRO A 233 -12.30 -13.01 5.04
C PRO A 233 -12.40 -11.65 4.36
N THR A 234 -12.55 -10.56 5.13
CA THR A 234 -12.67 -9.19 4.63
C THR A 234 -11.37 -8.39 4.73
N LEU A 235 -10.31 -8.98 5.27
CA LEU A 235 -9.00 -8.35 5.39
C LEU A 235 -8.33 -8.23 4.01
N ALA A 236 -8.53 -7.10 3.34
CA ALA A 236 -7.99 -6.84 1.99
C ALA A 236 -6.47 -7.05 1.91
N THR A 237 -5.73 -6.62 2.94
CA THR A 237 -4.27 -6.80 3.02
C THR A 237 -3.82 -8.25 3.03
N ALA A 238 -4.58 -9.17 3.63
CA ALA A 238 -4.25 -10.60 3.61
C ALA A 238 -4.38 -11.17 2.19
N HIS A 239 -5.45 -10.82 1.47
CA HIS A 239 -5.65 -11.22 0.08
C HIS A 239 -4.54 -10.65 -0.82
N ARG A 240 -4.16 -9.37 -0.66
CA ARG A 240 -3.10 -8.75 -1.43
C ARG A 240 -1.74 -9.39 -1.16
N ARG A 241 -1.33 -9.55 0.11
CA ARG A 241 -0.06 -10.18 0.48
C ARG A 241 0.02 -11.63 -0.02
N ARG A 242 -1.11 -12.36 0.02
CA ARG A 242 -1.20 -13.69 -0.58
C ARG A 242 -1.01 -13.64 -2.10
N ALA A 243 -1.58 -12.65 -2.79
CA ALA A 243 -1.39 -12.47 -4.23
C ALA A 243 0.09 -12.26 -4.57
N MET A 244 0.80 -11.43 -3.83
CA MET A 244 2.25 -11.23 -3.97
C MET A 244 3.02 -12.55 -3.80
N ALA A 245 2.69 -13.36 -2.79
CA ALA A 245 3.34 -14.66 -2.60
C ALA A 245 3.07 -15.63 -3.75
N LEU A 246 1.83 -15.72 -4.23
CA LEU A 246 1.46 -16.54 -5.37
C LEU A 246 2.14 -16.09 -6.66
N SER A 247 2.24 -14.79 -6.87
CA SER A 247 2.96 -14.18 -7.98
C SER A 247 4.45 -14.55 -7.93
N ALA A 248 5.07 -14.53 -6.75
CA ALA A 248 6.47 -14.89 -6.57
C ALA A 248 6.82 -16.33 -6.96
N VAL A 249 5.86 -17.25 -6.97
CA VAL A 249 6.02 -18.64 -7.45
C VAL A 249 5.40 -18.90 -8.83
N GLY A 250 5.03 -17.83 -9.55
CA GLY A 250 4.47 -17.95 -10.90
C GLY A 250 3.01 -18.44 -10.96
N ARG A 251 2.32 -18.60 -9.84
CA ARG A 251 0.89 -18.98 -9.78
C ARG A 251 -0.01 -17.78 -10.13
N LEU A 252 0.20 -17.21 -11.32
CA LEU A 252 -0.37 -15.92 -11.72
C LEU A 252 -1.91 -15.90 -11.75
N ALA A 253 -2.55 -17.01 -12.13
CA ALA A 253 -4.02 -17.10 -12.13
C ALA A 253 -4.61 -17.03 -10.71
N ASP A 254 -3.94 -17.68 -9.74
CA ASP A 254 -4.34 -17.65 -8.34
C ASP A 254 -4.05 -16.27 -7.72
N ALA A 255 -2.91 -15.68 -8.07
CA ALA A 255 -2.53 -14.33 -7.67
C ALA A 255 -3.55 -13.29 -8.15
N GLU A 256 -3.96 -13.37 -9.43
CA GLU A 256 -4.99 -12.47 -9.97
C GLU A 256 -6.32 -12.59 -9.20
N ARG A 257 -6.77 -13.82 -8.90
CA ARG A 257 -7.99 -14.01 -8.10
C ARG A 257 -7.87 -13.38 -6.71
N ALA A 258 -6.74 -13.57 -6.07
CA ALA A 258 -6.49 -13.03 -4.73
C ALA A 258 -6.45 -11.49 -4.73
N VAL A 259 -5.71 -10.88 -5.66
CA VAL A 259 -5.62 -9.40 -5.72
C VAL A 259 -6.93 -8.76 -6.17
N ARG A 260 -7.69 -9.38 -7.08
CA ARG A 260 -9.04 -8.89 -7.43
C ARG A 260 -9.97 -8.93 -6.23
N ARG A 261 -9.83 -9.92 -5.35
CA ARG A 261 -10.58 -9.95 -4.09
C ARG A 261 -10.17 -8.79 -3.18
N ALA A 262 -8.88 -8.49 -3.06
CA ALA A 262 -8.40 -7.32 -2.31
C ALA A 262 -8.98 -6.00 -2.88
N VAL A 263 -8.93 -5.80 -4.20
CA VAL A 263 -9.52 -4.62 -4.86
C VAL A 263 -11.04 -4.54 -4.68
N ALA A 264 -11.75 -5.69 -4.68
CA ALA A 264 -13.19 -5.72 -4.44
C ALA A 264 -13.56 -5.36 -2.99
N LEU A 265 -12.69 -5.70 -2.02
CA LEU A 265 -12.87 -5.36 -0.60
C LEU A 265 -12.55 -3.87 -0.34
N ASP A 266 -11.52 -3.35 -1.00
CA ASP A 266 -11.16 -1.93 -0.97
C ASP A 266 -10.88 -1.41 -2.39
N PRO A 267 -11.91 -0.87 -3.08
CA PRO A 267 -11.75 -0.35 -4.43
C PRO A 267 -10.83 0.88 -4.54
N THR A 268 -10.50 1.51 -3.43
CA THR A 268 -9.65 2.71 -3.38
C THR A 268 -8.20 2.41 -3.03
N ALA A 269 -7.88 1.17 -2.66
CA ALA A 269 -6.52 0.73 -2.34
C ALA A 269 -5.63 0.75 -3.59
N LEU A 270 -4.87 1.83 -3.76
CA LEU A 270 -4.00 2.02 -4.92
C LEU A 270 -2.89 0.98 -5.00
N ASP A 271 -2.39 0.50 -3.85
CA ASP A 271 -1.38 -0.55 -3.78
C ASP A 271 -1.90 -1.90 -4.31
N ALA A 272 -3.14 -2.27 -3.98
CA ALA A 272 -3.77 -3.48 -4.51
C ALA A 272 -4.04 -3.37 -6.03
N ARG A 273 -4.41 -2.18 -6.49
CA ARG A 273 -4.58 -1.91 -7.93
C ARG A 273 -3.26 -2.01 -8.68
N CYS A 274 -2.20 -1.38 -8.18
CA CYS A 274 -0.86 -1.49 -8.78
C CYS A 274 -0.38 -2.94 -8.83
N GLU A 275 -0.61 -3.73 -7.77
CA GLU A 275 -0.27 -5.15 -7.76
C GLU A 275 -1.08 -5.95 -8.79
N LEU A 276 -2.36 -5.62 -9.00
CA LEU A 276 -3.16 -6.21 -10.08
C LEU A 276 -2.55 -5.92 -11.46
N LEU A 277 -2.06 -4.68 -11.69
CA LEU A 277 -1.38 -4.32 -12.94
C LEU A 277 -0.14 -5.18 -13.17
N GLU A 278 0.69 -5.35 -12.14
CA GLU A 278 1.90 -6.17 -12.21
C GLU A 278 1.58 -7.65 -12.50
N ILE A 279 0.56 -8.20 -11.84
CA ILE A 279 0.14 -9.59 -12.06
C ILE A 279 -0.43 -9.78 -13.48
N LEU A 280 -1.25 -8.85 -13.96
CA LEU A 280 -1.77 -8.89 -15.33
C LEU A 280 -0.65 -8.78 -16.37
N PHE A 281 0.34 -7.92 -16.11
CA PHE A 281 1.52 -7.79 -16.95
C PHE A 281 2.33 -9.09 -16.96
N ALA A 282 2.62 -9.66 -15.79
CA ALA A 282 3.31 -10.94 -15.66
C ALA A 282 2.57 -12.09 -16.38
N ALA A 283 1.24 -12.08 -16.32
CA ALA A 283 0.38 -13.03 -17.03
C ALA A 283 0.26 -12.75 -18.55
N ARG A 284 1.04 -11.80 -19.08
CA ARG A 284 1.04 -11.35 -20.51
C ARG A 284 -0.31 -10.81 -20.98
N ARG A 285 -1.17 -10.39 -20.07
CA ARG A 285 -2.47 -9.80 -20.37
C ARG A 285 -2.34 -8.28 -20.51
N TYR A 286 -1.46 -7.85 -21.40
CA TYR A 286 -1.00 -6.46 -21.52
C TYR A 286 -2.14 -5.47 -21.76
N ARG A 287 -3.08 -5.78 -22.67
CA ARG A 287 -4.24 -4.90 -22.94
C ARG A 287 -5.15 -4.75 -21.72
N HIS A 288 -5.31 -5.82 -20.92
CA HIS A 288 -6.07 -5.74 -19.66
C HIS A 288 -5.32 -4.93 -18.61
N ALA A 289 -4.00 -5.10 -18.50
CA ALA A 289 -3.18 -4.30 -17.60
C ALA A 289 -3.27 -2.80 -17.95
N ALA A 290 -3.18 -2.44 -19.23
CA ALA A 290 -3.31 -1.06 -19.70
C ALA A 290 -4.69 -0.46 -19.39
N ALA A 291 -5.77 -1.24 -19.54
CA ALA A 291 -7.15 -0.81 -19.23
C ALA A 291 -7.36 -0.61 -17.72
N GLU A 292 -6.90 -1.55 -16.89
CA GLU A 292 -6.96 -1.41 -15.42
C GLU A 292 -6.10 -0.22 -14.93
N ALA A 293 -4.95 0.04 -15.57
CA ALA A 293 -4.14 1.22 -15.27
C ALA A 293 -4.90 2.51 -15.60
N ALA A 294 -5.60 2.58 -16.73
CA ALA A 294 -6.45 3.72 -17.08
C ALA A 294 -7.57 3.93 -16.04
N ALA A 295 -8.21 2.85 -15.58
CA ALA A 295 -9.20 2.91 -14.52
C ALA A 295 -8.60 3.38 -13.18
N THR A 296 -7.38 2.95 -12.85
CA THR A 296 -6.65 3.40 -11.66
C THR A 296 -6.31 4.88 -11.75
N LEU A 297 -5.85 5.35 -12.91
CA LEU A 297 -5.54 6.75 -13.18
C LEU A 297 -6.77 7.67 -13.15
N SER A 298 -7.97 7.15 -13.43
CA SER A 298 -9.21 7.90 -13.23
C SER A 298 -9.49 8.20 -11.76
N LEU A 299 -8.98 7.40 -10.83
CA LEU A 299 -9.06 7.61 -9.37
C LEU A 299 -7.89 8.46 -8.85
N ALA A 300 -6.71 8.27 -9.41
CA ALA A 300 -5.47 8.92 -8.99
C ALA A 300 -4.66 9.35 -10.23
N PRO A 301 -4.97 10.50 -10.86
CA PRO A 301 -4.34 10.96 -12.11
C PRO A 301 -2.82 11.17 -12.01
N ASP A 302 -2.33 11.48 -10.82
CA ASP A 302 -0.91 11.77 -10.56
C ASP A 302 -0.16 10.56 -10.00
N LEU A 303 -0.73 9.35 -10.06
CA LEU A 303 -0.06 8.13 -9.61
C LEU A 303 0.98 7.68 -10.63
N GLY A 304 2.24 8.09 -10.42
CA GLY A 304 3.36 7.78 -11.32
C GLY A 304 3.57 6.29 -11.54
N ASP A 305 3.27 5.44 -10.53
CA ASP A 305 3.34 3.99 -10.66
C ASP A 305 2.37 3.45 -11.70
N ALA A 306 1.13 3.90 -11.69
CA ALA A 306 0.11 3.46 -12.65
C ALA A 306 0.44 3.94 -14.08
N TRP A 307 0.96 5.17 -14.24
CA TRP A 307 1.45 5.65 -15.53
C TRP A 307 2.59 4.78 -16.07
N TYR A 308 3.57 4.48 -15.20
CA TYR A 308 4.73 3.68 -15.57
C TYR A 308 4.34 2.24 -15.96
N GLN A 309 3.46 1.61 -15.18
CA GLN A 309 2.96 0.26 -15.48
C GLN A 309 2.09 0.24 -16.74
N ARG A 310 1.25 1.28 -16.96
CA ARG A 310 0.51 1.43 -18.23
C ARG A 310 1.44 1.50 -19.42
N GLY A 311 2.53 2.28 -19.28
CA GLY A 311 3.54 2.42 -20.33
C GLY A 311 4.15 1.07 -20.72
N TRP A 312 4.57 0.28 -19.74
CA TRP A 312 5.09 -1.07 -20.01
C TRP A 312 4.03 -1.98 -20.66
N ALA A 313 2.81 -1.94 -20.17
CA ALA A 313 1.72 -2.75 -20.71
C ALA A 313 1.41 -2.42 -22.18
N LEU A 314 1.32 -1.13 -22.51
CA LEU A 314 1.11 -0.66 -23.90
C LEU A 314 2.27 -1.04 -24.82
N THR A 315 3.51 -0.80 -24.38
CA THR A 315 4.72 -1.16 -25.12
C THR A 315 4.75 -2.65 -25.47
N MET A 316 4.45 -3.52 -24.49
CA MET A 316 4.40 -4.96 -24.69
C MET A 316 3.17 -5.41 -25.49
N ALA A 317 2.12 -4.61 -25.56
CA ALA A 317 0.95 -4.84 -26.42
C ALA A 317 1.19 -4.45 -27.89
N GLY A 318 2.32 -3.77 -28.19
CA GLY A 318 2.70 -3.28 -29.52
C GLY A 318 2.47 -1.78 -29.71
N ASP A 319 1.82 -1.11 -28.76
CA ASP A 319 1.53 0.34 -28.84
C ASP A 319 2.72 1.14 -28.26
N GLN A 320 3.89 1.01 -28.91
CA GLN A 320 5.17 1.52 -28.37
C GLN A 320 5.20 3.03 -28.17
N SER A 321 4.59 3.81 -29.06
CA SER A 321 4.61 5.29 -28.97
C SER A 321 3.81 5.77 -27.74
N GLU A 322 2.56 5.37 -27.60
CA GLU A 322 1.74 5.73 -26.43
C GLU A 322 2.34 5.14 -25.14
N GLY A 323 2.85 3.91 -25.24
CA GLY A 323 3.54 3.25 -24.11
C GLY A 323 4.72 4.06 -23.62
N PHE A 324 5.58 4.53 -24.52
CA PHE A 324 6.74 5.31 -24.18
C PHE A 324 6.39 6.67 -23.56
N ASP A 325 5.38 7.36 -24.08
CA ASP A 325 4.86 8.60 -23.48
C ASP A 325 4.35 8.37 -22.05
N CYS A 326 3.65 7.28 -21.81
CA CYS A 326 3.22 6.89 -20.47
C CYS A 326 4.40 6.58 -19.54
N LEU A 327 5.47 5.91 -20.03
CA LEU A 327 6.68 5.65 -19.25
C LEU A 327 7.35 6.96 -18.83
N LEU A 328 7.53 7.91 -19.74
CA LEU A 328 8.12 9.22 -19.44
C LEU A 328 7.28 9.99 -18.43
N LYS A 329 5.95 10.00 -18.61
CA LYS A 329 5.03 10.64 -17.65
C LYS A 329 5.10 10.00 -16.26
N GLY A 330 5.16 8.69 -16.19
CA GLY A 330 5.36 7.96 -14.93
C GLY A 330 6.68 8.31 -14.23
N LEU A 331 7.76 8.44 -14.99
CA LEU A 331 9.09 8.85 -14.46
C LEU A 331 9.06 10.29 -13.94
N GLU A 332 8.45 11.22 -14.69
CA GLU A 332 8.27 12.61 -14.30
C GLU A 332 7.51 12.73 -12.97
N LEU A 333 6.35 12.08 -12.85
CA LEU A 333 5.52 12.08 -11.65
C LEU A 333 6.22 11.42 -10.44
N ARG A 334 7.22 10.59 -10.68
CA ARG A 334 8.08 10.00 -9.66
C ARG A 334 9.31 10.86 -9.33
N GLY A 335 9.37 12.09 -9.86
CA GLY A 335 10.39 13.08 -9.55
C GLY A 335 11.64 13.01 -10.39
N VAL A 336 11.62 12.34 -11.54
CA VAL A 336 12.69 12.46 -12.52
C VAL A 336 12.52 13.79 -13.27
N ALA A 337 13.54 14.66 -13.21
CA ALA A 337 13.46 15.95 -13.84
C ALA A 337 13.27 15.82 -15.37
N PRO A 338 12.41 16.64 -16.00
CA PRO A 338 12.11 16.55 -17.44
C PRO A 338 13.36 16.62 -18.33
N GLU A 339 14.35 17.42 -17.94
CA GLU A 339 15.61 17.57 -18.69
C GLU A 339 16.38 16.25 -18.79
N ARG A 340 16.24 15.38 -17.81
CA ARG A 340 16.85 14.04 -17.80
C ARG A 340 16.11 13.05 -18.70
N LEU A 341 14.84 13.31 -19.02
CA LEU A 341 14.02 12.47 -19.88
C LEU A 341 14.19 12.82 -21.37
N TRP A 342 14.70 14.00 -21.67
CA TRP A 342 14.92 14.46 -23.04
C TRP A 342 15.82 13.52 -23.88
N PRO A 343 16.99 13.07 -23.39
CA PRO A 343 17.81 12.13 -24.14
C PRO A 343 17.10 10.81 -24.47
N LEU A 344 16.21 10.33 -23.57
CA LEU A 344 15.44 9.12 -23.80
C LEU A 344 14.45 9.29 -24.94
N ARG A 345 13.78 10.45 -25.01
CA ARG A 345 12.86 10.79 -26.10
C ARG A 345 13.61 10.90 -27.43
N THR A 346 14.75 11.59 -27.44
CA THR A 346 15.59 11.71 -28.65
C THR A 346 16.03 10.34 -29.17
N ALA A 347 16.49 9.44 -28.27
CA ALA A 347 16.89 8.09 -28.65
C ALA A 347 15.69 7.27 -29.19
N PHE A 348 14.52 7.41 -28.59
CA PHE A 348 13.30 6.75 -29.07
C PHE A 348 12.90 7.21 -30.47
N GLU A 349 12.90 8.52 -30.72
CA GLU A 349 12.51 9.13 -32.00
C GLU A 349 13.52 8.79 -33.13
N ALA A 350 14.81 8.70 -32.80
CA ALA A 350 15.87 8.42 -33.76
C ALA A 350 15.97 6.93 -34.12
N GLU A 351 15.96 6.05 -33.14
CA GLU A 351 16.36 4.65 -33.29
C GLU A 351 15.36 3.66 -32.64
N GLY A 352 14.28 4.16 -32.04
CA GLY A 352 13.22 3.35 -31.47
C GLY A 352 13.44 2.90 -30.02
N PHE A 353 12.59 1.99 -29.58
CA PHE A 353 12.44 1.63 -28.17
C PHE A 353 13.71 1.00 -27.56
N ALA A 354 14.44 0.16 -28.29
CA ALA A 354 15.67 -0.48 -27.80
C ALA A 354 16.76 0.56 -27.47
N SER A 355 16.95 1.56 -28.33
CA SER A 355 17.89 2.64 -28.08
C SER A 355 17.50 3.51 -26.89
N ALA A 356 16.21 3.82 -26.74
CA ALA A 356 15.70 4.50 -25.56
C ALA A 356 15.93 3.69 -24.27
N CYS A 357 15.80 2.37 -24.32
CA CYS A 357 16.13 1.49 -23.19
C CYS A 357 17.63 1.53 -22.85
N ALA A 358 18.52 1.53 -23.85
CA ALA A 358 19.96 1.67 -23.63
C ALA A 358 20.29 3.01 -22.94
N ALA A 359 19.79 4.11 -23.48
CA ALA A 359 19.97 5.43 -22.92
C ALA A 359 19.41 5.55 -21.49
N ALA A 360 18.25 4.93 -21.22
CA ALA A 360 17.67 4.88 -19.87
C ALA A 360 18.52 4.05 -18.90
N ALA A 361 19.10 2.93 -19.36
CA ALA A 361 19.98 2.11 -18.55
C ALA A 361 21.25 2.88 -18.15
N ASP A 362 21.86 3.63 -19.07
CA ASP A 362 23.01 4.50 -18.79
C ASP A 362 22.65 5.58 -17.78
N LEU A 363 21.56 6.32 -18.04
CA LEU A 363 21.09 7.39 -17.19
C LEU A 363 20.85 6.92 -15.74
N PHE A 364 20.20 5.78 -15.56
CA PHE A 364 19.86 5.27 -14.21
C PHE A 364 21.03 4.54 -13.53
N THR A 365 22.06 4.14 -14.28
CA THR A 365 23.33 3.64 -13.73
C THR A 365 24.15 4.80 -13.17
N GLU A 366 24.29 5.89 -13.93
CA GLU A 366 25.06 7.07 -13.52
C GLU A 366 24.37 7.86 -12.41
N GLN A 367 23.06 7.97 -12.47
CA GLN A 367 22.24 8.75 -11.54
C GLN A 367 21.05 7.92 -11.03
N PRO A 368 21.28 7.03 -10.05
CA PRO A 368 20.25 6.16 -9.54
C PRO A 368 19.03 6.93 -9.02
N VAL A 369 17.86 6.51 -9.45
CA VAL A 369 16.57 7.05 -8.97
C VAL A 369 16.05 6.15 -7.84
N ALA A 370 15.57 6.74 -6.75
CA ALA A 370 15.27 6.02 -5.50
C ALA A 370 14.35 4.79 -5.70
N PHE A 371 13.33 4.91 -6.55
CA PHE A 371 12.38 3.83 -6.83
C PHE A 371 12.89 2.78 -7.84
N LEU A 372 13.96 3.11 -8.61
CA LEU A 372 14.63 2.19 -9.55
C LEU A 372 15.88 1.53 -8.95
N ARG A 373 16.18 1.80 -7.66
CA ARG A 373 17.39 1.32 -6.96
C ARG A 373 17.52 -0.20 -6.89
N ARG A 374 16.44 -0.94 -7.10
CA ARG A 374 16.47 -2.40 -7.10
C ARG A 374 17.21 -3.01 -8.30
N GLY A 375 18.19 -2.37 -8.88
CA GLY A 375 19.06 -2.92 -9.92
C GLY A 375 18.37 -3.65 -11.08
N MET A 376 17.24 -4.30 -10.80
CA MET A 376 16.46 -5.08 -11.75
C MET A 376 15.86 -4.24 -12.88
N HIS A 377 15.58 -2.95 -12.64
CA HIS A 377 15.13 -2.06 -13.73
C HIS A 377 16.23 -1.81 -14.74
N VAL A 378 17.47 -1.65 -14.28
CA VAL A 378 18.61 -1.50 -15.19
C VAL A 378 18.88 -2.82 -15.93
N VAL A 379 18.75 -3.96 -15.25
CA VAL A 379 18.81 -5.28 -15.89
C VAL A 379 17.76 -5.40 -16.99
N LEU A 380 16.51 -5.03 -16.69
CA LEU A 380 15.40 -5.01 -17.64
C LEU A 380 15.73 -4.16 -18.86
N LEU A 381 16.18 -2.91 -18.64
CA LEU A 381 16.49 -1.97 -19.71
C LEU A 381 17.66 -2.48 -20.59
N ARG A 382 18.71 -3.03 -19.97
CA ARG A 382 19.84 -3.67 -20.71
C ARG A 382 19.36 -4.89 -21.52
N ALA A 383 18.50 -5.73 -20.95
CA ALA A 383 17.93 -6.88 -21.64
C ALA A 383 17.10 -6.45 -22.87
N LEU A 384 16.24 -5.43 -22.72
CA LEU A 384 15.41 -4.89 -23.80
C LEU A 384 16.23 -4.15 -24.88
N ALA A 385 17.35 -3.56 -24.48
CA ALA A 385 18.32 -2.96 -25.41
C ALA A 385 19.18 -4.01 -26.15
N GLY A 386 19.07 -5.30 -25.82
CA GLY A 386 19.90 -6.36 -26.37
C GLY A 386 21.32 -6.44 -25.78
N GLN A 387 21.61 -5.67 -24.73
CA GLN A 387 22.90 -5.63 -24.03
C GLN A 387 22.99 -6.75 -22.97
N LEU A 388 23.01 -8.01 -23.45
CA LEU A 388 22.85 -9.20 -22.59
C LEU A 388 24.02 -9.39 -21.63
N ASP A 389 25.26 -9.09 -22.04
CA ASP A 389 26.45 -9.24 -21.19
C ASP A 389 26.39 -8.34 -19.95
N GLU A 390 25.98 -7.10 -20.14
CA GLU A 390 25.79 -6.14 -19.05
C GLU A 390 24.63 -6.52 -18.14
N ALA A 391 23.52 -7.02 -18.74
CA ALA A 391 22.39 -7.52 -17.98
C ALA A 391 22.78 -8.71 -17.08
N PHE A 392 23.56 -9.67 -17.58
CA PHE A 392 24.04 -10.81 -16.80
C PHE A 392 25.06 -10.40 -15.73
N ALA A 393 25.95 -9.45 -16.00
CA ALA A 393 26.86 -8.92 -14.98
C ALA A 393 26.08 -8.30 -13.79
N LEU A 394 25.03 -7.54 -14.06
CA LEU A 394 24.16 -6.98 -13.04
C LEU A 394 23.37 -8.07 -12.28
N LEU A 395 22.92 -9.12 -12.97
CA LEU A 395 22.23 -10.25 -12.35
C LEU A 395 23.17 -11.05 -11.43
N ASP A 396 24.41 -11.24 -11.80
CA ASP A 396 25.43 -11.89 -10.97
C ASP A 396 25.69 -11.09 -9.68
N ALA A 397 25.78 -9.76 -9.81
CA ALA A 397 25.91 -8.87 -8.66
C ALA A 397 24.65 -8.90 -7.78
N ALA A 398 23.44 -8.97 -8.35
CA ALA A 398 22.20 -9.12 -7.60
C ALA A 398 22.13 -10.47 -6.88
N ALA A 399 22.57 -11.57 -7.54
CA ALA A 399 22.64 -12.89 -6.93
C ALA A 399 23.60 -12.94 -5.73
N ALA A 400 24.75 -12.29 -5.84
CA ALA A 400 25.73 -12.18 -4.74
C ALA A 400 25.14 -11.43 -3.52
N ARG A 401 24.30 -10.43 -3.74
CA ARG A 401 23.59 -9.68 -2.70
C ARG A 401 22.32 -10.36 -2.18
N ARG A 402 21.92 -11.50 -2.77
CA ARG A 402 20.66 -12.19 -2.50
C ARG A 402 19.43 -11.27 -2.70
N ASP A 403 19.46 -10.47 -3.76
CA ASP A 403 18.39 -9.52 -4.05
C ASP A 403 17.02 -10.22 -4.12
N PRO A 404 16.01 -9.81 -3.34
CA PRO A 404 14.70 -10.44 -3.34
C PRO A 404 13.97 -10.31 -4.68
N ALA A 405 14.28 -9.30 -5.49
CA ALA A 405 13.65 -9.10 -6.79
C ALA A 405 14.01 -10.21 -7.81
N LEU A 406 15.07 -10.99 -7.57
CA LEU A 406 15.39 -12.16 -8.40
C LEU A 406 14.26 -13.20 -8.43
N MET A 407 13.39 -13.26 -7.43
CA MET A 407 12.26 -14.20 -7.40
C MET A 407 11.30 -14.02 -8.60
N PHE A 408 11.28 -12.84 -9.20
CA PHE A 408 10.41 -12.51 -10.33
C PHE A 408 11.05 -12.83 -11.69
N LEU A 409 12.35 -13.13 -11.73
CA LEU A 409 13.11 -13.38 -12.95
C LEU A 409 12.54 -14.54 -13.80
N PRO A 410 12.06 -15.67 -13.24
CA PRO A 410 11.66 -16.83 -14.03
C PRO A 410 10.45 -16.59 -14.94
N TRP A 411 9.55 -15.67 -14.60
CA TRP A 411 8.26 -15.55 -15.30
C TRP A 411 7.88 -14.12 -15.69
N MET A 412 8.64 -13.10 -15.30
CA MET A 412 8.38 -11.74 -15.79
C MET A 412 8.70 -11.62 -17.28
N PRO A 413 7.75 -11.18 -18.12
CA PRO A 413 7.89 -11.14 -19.57
C PRO A 413 9.05 -10.30 -20.08
N CYS A 414 9.40 -9.26 -19.36
CA CYS A 414 10.48 -8.35 -19.71
C CYS A 414 11.89 -9.00 -19.68
N PHE A 415 12.02 -10.21 -19.14
CA PHE A 415 13.26 -10.98 -19.13
C PHE A 415 13.27 -12.14 -20.14
N ASP A 416 12.31 -12.19 -21.08
CA ASP A 416 12.23 -13.26 -22.08
C ASP A 416 13.51 -13.36 -22.91
N ASN A 417 14.13 -12.25 -23.25
CA ASN A 417 15.40 -12.21 -23.99
C ASN A 417 16.55 -12.92 -23.26
N LEU A 418 16.52 -12.91 -21.91
CA LEU A 418 17.55 -13.58 -21.11
C LEU A 418 17.36 -15.09 -21.05
N ARG A 419 16.12 -15.59 -21.19
CA ARG A 419 15.80 -17.01 -21.03
C ARG A 419 16.42 -17.91 -22.09
N ALA A 420 16.65 -17.37 -23.29
CA ALA A 420 17.31 -18.08 -24.38
C ALA A 420 18.83 -18.14 -24.23
N ASP A 421 19.42 -17.33 -23.34
CA ASP A 421 20.86 -17.28 -23.13
C ASP A 421 21.33 -18.46 -22.25
N PRO A 422 22.42 -19.17 -22.61
CA PRO A 422 22.91 -20.32 -21.85
C PRO A 422 23.32 -20.02 -20.40
N ARG A 423 23.59 -18.77 -20.06
CA ARG A 423 23.91 -18.30 -18.69
C ARG A 423 22.69 -18.27 -17.76
N TYR A 424 21.47 -18.28 -18.31
CA TYR A 424 20.25 -18.10 -17.53
C TYR A 424 19.97 -19.27 -16.58
N ALA A 425 20.01 -20.53 -17.06
CA ALA A 425 19.74 -21.70 -16.23
C ALA A 425 20.74 -21.87 -15.08
N PRO A 426 22.09 -21.73 -15.29
CA PRO A 426 23.05 -21.69 -14.20
C PRO A 426 22.80 -20.59 -13.16
N LEU A 427 22.37 -19.41 -13.58
CA LEU A 427 22.01 -18.33 -12.68
C LEU A 427 20.83 -18.71 -11.78
N LEU A 428 19.73 -19.22 -12.35
CA LEU A 428 18.56 -19.66 -11.58
C LEU A 428 18.93 -20.74 -10.55
N SER A 429 19.78 -21.67 -10.91
CA SER A 429 20.25 -22.73 -10.00
C SER A 429 21.02 -22.16 -8.81
N ARG A 430 21.90 -21.17 -9.03
CA ARG A 430 22.66 -20.49 -7.97
C ARG A 430 21.78 -19.73 -6.98
N VAL A 431 20.71 -19.11 -7.46
CA VAL A 431 19.80 -18.33 -6.61
C VAL A 431 18.68 -19.19 -6.01
N ARG A 432 18.68 -20.51 -6.24
CA ARG A 432 17.68 -21.48 -5.77
C ARG A 432 16.25 -21.10 -6.19
N LEU A 433 16.12 -20.61 -7.41
CA LEU A 433 14.82 -20.28 -8.03
C LEU A 433 14.39 -21.35 -9.05
N VAL A 434 14.87 -22.58 -8.87
CA VAL A 434 14.41 -23.70 -9.70
C VAL A 434 13.04 -24.11 -9.22
N ALA A 435 12.07 -24.11 -10.17
CA ALA A 435 10.71 -24.59 -9.97
C ALA A 435 10.68 -26.10 -9.65
#